data_a5ae35f494c758416563d412c144390b
#
_entry.id   a5ae35f494c758416563d412c144390b
#
_cell.length_a   1.000
_cell.length_b   1.000
_cell.length_c   1.000
_cell.angle_alpha   90.00
_cell.angle_beta   90.00
_cell.angle_gamma   90.00
#
_symmetry.space_group_name_H-M   'P 1'
#
loop_
_entity.id
_entity.type
_entity.pdbx_description
1 polymer ?
#
loop_
_entity_poly.entity_id
_entity_poly.type
_entity_poly.pdbx_seq_one_letter_code
_entity_poly.pdbx_strand_id
1 'polypeptide(L)'
;MRKTVPVGELQFGMYVAELDRPWTDTPFRFQGFVLETPEQLETLKKYCKQVQVDPDKAEIIARLPDQAIGRGAMMKAAVDLSRTGKVKYTEQAPVEQEFRQAVAVHLAGEKAVQESMVALRAGKTLDAQRVNEAMTGLTQSVLRNPDAMLLYTQLQQKGDYTQSHALDVSVYMTAFGRFLEMSREDVALLGHLGLLQDIGKVRLPNALIEKRDRLSVEEFELAKKHVEYSAAILREIPGLPAQLADLALLHHERHDGSGYPKKLRGKEIGLIGSIGAIVDTFDALTAQRPYAEPVAPSTALSMLYKWRGTFFDPFLVEQFIRCIGIFPIGSVVELNSGESGIVIAQNLEKRLQPRVMIVRDAAGNLLKPQKLIDLSRGPKVPSGEPYRIKRTLEYGRIPMTADSLFL
;
A
#
# COMPACT_ATOMS: atom_id res chain seq x y z
N MET A 1 7.13 6.37 23.45
CA MET A 1 6.94 5.17 24.32
C MET A 1 5.45 4.97 24.60
N ARG A 2 4.89 3.80 24.32
CA ARG A 2 3.47 3.53 24.50
C ARG A 2 3.07 3.56 25.96
N LYS A 3 1.87 4.07 26.26
CA LYS A 3 1.30 4.17 27.61
C LYS A 3 -0.05 3.46 27.64
N THR A 4 -0.29 2.68 28.69
CA THR A 4 -1.62 2.12 28.95
C THR A 4 -2.49 3.19 29.59
N VAL A 5 -3.65 3.47 29.00
CA VAL A 5 -4.58 4.51 29.45
C VAL A 5 -5.97 3.89 29.62
N PRO A 6 -6.61 4.06 30.80
CA PRO A 6 -8.01 3.68 30.99
C PRO A 6 -8.91 4.41 29.98
N VAL A 7 -9.94 3.74 29.47
CA VAL A 7 -10.79 4.34 28.43
C VAL A 7 -11.49 5.61 28.89
N GLY A 8 -11.77 5.74 30.20
CA GLY A 8 -12.37 6.95 30.78
C GLY A 8 -11.44 8.17 30.82
N GLU A 9 -10.13 7.98 30.65
CA GLU A 9 -9.10 9.04 30.67
C GLU A 9 -8.60 9.42 29.28
N LEU A 10 -9.17 8.82 28.23
CA LEU A 10 -8.81 9.10 26.83
C LEU A 10 -9.23 10.52 26.44
N GLN A 11 -8.34 11.21 25.74
CA GLN A 11 -8.57 12.53 25.18
C GLN A 11 -8.54 12.48 23.65
N PHE A 12 -9.31 13.33 23.01
CA PHE A 12 -9.24 13.48 21.54
C PHE A 12 -7.84 13.93 21.11
N GLY A 13 -7.39 13.38 19.99
CA GLY A 13 -6.03 13.56 19.48
C GLY A 13 -5.04 12.46 19.91
N MET A 14 -5.38 11.63 20.88
CA MET A 14 -4.55 10.49 21.26
C MET A 14 -4.59 9.41 20.17
N TYR A 15 -3.42 8.84 19.82
CA TYR A 15 -3.36 7.68 18.93
C TYR A 15 -3.54 6.39 19.72
N VAL A 16 -4.65 5.71 19.51
CA VAL A 16 -4.94 4.39 20.07
C VAL A 16 -4.18 3.35 19.27
N ALA A 17 -3.12 2.79 19.82
CA ALA A 17 -2.23 1.85 19.15
C ALA A 17 -2.67 0.38 19.32
N GLU A 18 -3.17 0.02 20.52
CA GLU A 18 -3.62 -1.34 20.82
C GLU A 18 -4.83 -1.30 21.77
N LEU A 19 -5.67 -2.31 21.69
CA LEU A 19 -6.79 -2.54 22.59
C LEU A 19 -6.45 -3.61 23.63
N ASP A 20 -7.21 -3.68 24.72
CA ASP A 20 -7.12 -4.74 25.73
C ASP A 20 -7.72 -6.08 25.27
N ARG A 21 -8.13 -6.15 24.00
CA ARG A 21 -8.69 -7.31 23.32
C ARG A 21 -8.32 -7.30 21.84
N PRO A 22 -8.53 -8.41 21.12
CA PRO A 22 -8.34 -8.43 19.67
C PRO A 22 -9.18 -7.37 18.98
N TRP A 23 -8.61 -6.66 17.99
CA TRP A 23 -9.33 -5.69 17.17
C TRP A 23 -10.55 -6.29 16.46
N THR A 24 -10.45 -7.58 16.14
CA THR A 24 -11.51 -8.37 15.51
C THR A 24 -12.77 -8.53 16.36
N ASP A 25 -12.66 -8.33 17.66
CA ASP A 25 -13.79 -8.41 18.61
C ASP A 25 -14.48 -7.05 18.80
N THR A 26 -14.12 -6.08 17.97
CA THR A 26 -14.63 -4.71 17.99
C THR A 26 -15.11 -4.28 16.60
N PRO A 27 -16.00 -3.28 16.48
CA PRO A 27 -16.46 -2.78 15.19
C PRO A 27 -15.44 -1.85 14.48
N PHE A 28 -14.24 -1.66 15.03
CA PHE A 28 -13.21 -0.85 14.39
C PHE A 28 -12.69 -1.51 13.13
N ARG A 29 -12.62 -0.73 12.05
CA ARG A 29 -12.19 -1.21 10.72
C ARG A 29 -10.68 -1.34 10.58
N PHE A 30 -9.92 -0.64 11.41
CA PHE A 30 -8.47 -0.53 11.35
C PHE A 30 -7.82 -0.79 12.71
N GLN A 31 -6.60 -1.29 12.68
CA GLN A 31 -5.77 -1.43 13.88
C GLN A 31 -4.95 -0.15 14.06
N GLY A 32 -5.25 0.56 15.12
CA GLY A 32 -4.65 1.86 15.42
C GLY A 32 -5.32 3.03 14.70
N PHE A 33 -5.69 4.05 15.46
CA PHE A 33 -6.30 5.28 14.94
C PHE A 33 -6.13 6.43 15.93
N VAL A 34 -6.21 7.66 15.43
CA VAL A 34 -6.35 8.84 16.29
C VAL A 34 -7.80 8.91 16.79
N LEU A 35 -7.99 9.07 18.08
CA LEU A 35 -9.30 9.28 18.68
C LEU A 35 -9.81 10.68 18.34
N GLU A 36 -10.77 10.77 17.43
CA GLU A 36 -11.24 12.05 16.88
C GLU A 36 -12.72 12.30 17.11
N THR A 37 -13.53 11.25 17.32
CA THR A 37 -14.98 11.40 17.42
C THR A 37 -15.56 10.82 18.71
N PRO A 38 -16.69 11.41 19.20
CA PRO A 38 -17.41 10.86 20.34
C PRO A 38 -17.85 9.40 20.12
N GLU A 39 -18.24 9.03 18.89
CA GLU A 39 -18.67 7.67 18.56
C GLU A 39 -17.53 6.66 18.71
N GLN A 40 -16.29 7.06 18.36
CA GLN A 40 -15.10 6.24 18.60
C GLN A 40 -14.87 6.02 20.08
N LEU A 41 -14.97 7.09 20.88
CA LEU A 41 -14.80 7.03 22.34
C LEU A 41 -15.87 6.14 22.99
N GLU A 42 -17.13 6.31 22.64
CA GLU A 42 -18.24 5.47 23.15
C GLU A 42 -18.07 4.00 22.73
N THR A 43 -17.58 3.77 21.52
CA THR A 43 -17.25 2.42 21.06
C THR A 43 -16.12 1.83 21.90
N LEU A 44 -15.05 2.59 22.17
CA LEU A 44 -13.96 2.13 23.05
C LEU A 44 -14.49 1.83 24.47
N LYS A 45 -15.31 2.69 25.06
CA LYS A 45 -15.93 2.46 26.38
C LYS A 45 -16.79 1.20 26.41
N LYS A 46 -17.51 0.91 25.32
CA LYS A 46 -18.36 -0.29 25.22
C LYS A 46 -17.57 -1.58 25.15
N TYR A 47 -16.43 -1.57 24.46
CA TYR A 47 -15.69 -2.80 24.15
C TYR A 47 -14.41 -2.97 24.98
N CYS A 48 -13.80 -1.90 25.49
CA CYS A 48 -12.49 -1.94 26.17
C CYS A 48 -12.56 -1.33 27.56
N LYS A 49 -11.66 -1.79 28.46
CA LYS A 49 -11.44 -1.17 29.77
C LYS A 49 -10.25 -0.19 29.74
N GLN A 50 -9.23 -0.54 28.96
CA GLN A 50 -8.01 0.23 28.78
C GLN A 50 -7.46 0.03 27.37
N VAL A 51 -6.66 0.96 26.88
CA VAL A 51 -6.00 0.90 25.58
C VAL A 51 -4.56 1.33 25.69
N GLN A 52 -3.73 0.96 24.72
CA GLN A 52 -2.38 1.48 24.58
C GLN A 52 -2.41 2.72 23.67
N VAL A 53 -1.90 3.83 24.17
CA VAL A 53 -1.76 5.09 23.44
C VAL A 53 -0.29 5.29 23.06
N ASP A 54 -0.04 5.72 21.83
CA ASP A 54 1.28 6.04 21.31
C ASP A 54 1.39 7.55 21.04
N PRO A 55 2.01 8.32 21.95
CA PRO A 55 2.15 9.78 21.79
C PRO A 55 2.97 10.17 20.56
N ASP A 56 4.01 9.41 20.24
CA ASP A 56 4.92 9.71 19.14
C ASP A 56 4.19 9.63 17.79
N LYS A 57 3.29 8.64 17.64
CA LYS A 57 2.45 8.50 16.45
C LYS A 57 1.34 9.56 16.36
N ALA A 58 0.79 9.98 17.48
CA ALA A 58 -0.18 11.07 17.50
C ALA A 58 0.45 12.37 16.96
N GLU A 59 1.70 12.67 17.32
CA GLU A 59 2.42 13.87 16.86
C GLU A 59 2.76 13.79 15.36
N ILE A 60 3.18 12.62 14.85
CA ILE A 60 3.44 12.44 13.42
C ILE A 60 2.18 12.67 12.60
N ILE A 61 1.03 12.15 13.03
CA ILE A 61 -0.24 12.30 12.31
C ILE A 61 -0.78 13.73 12.42
N ALA A 62 -0.61 14.40 13.57
CA ALA A 62 -1.01 15.79 13.76
C ALA A 62 -0.21 16.79 12.91
N ARG A 63 1.00 16.43 12.47
CA ARG A 63 1.84 17.25 11.57
C ARG A 63 1.43 17.17 10.10
N LEU A 64 0.53 16.24 9.73
CA LEU A 64 -0.03 16.18 8.38
C LEU A 64 -1.08 17.27 8.21
N PRO A 65 -1.20 17.88 7.00
CA PRO A 65 -2.11 19.02 6.81
C PRO A 65 -3.54 18.66 7.21
N ASP A 66 -4.04 19.42 8.17
CA ASP A 66 -5.40 19.31 8.70
C ASP A 66 -6.36 19.99 7.71
N GLN A 67 -6.98 19.24 6.82
CA GLN A 67 -8.06 19.76 6.00
C GLN A 67 -9.23 18.78 5.93
N ALA A 68 -10.32 19.26 6.50
CA ALA A 68 -11.72 18.91 6.27
C ALA A 68 -12.17 17.47 6.63
N ILE A 69 -12.71 17.37 7.83
CA ILE A 69 -13.58 16.26 8.24
C ILE A 69 -14.95 16.45 7.55
N GLY A 70 -15.17 15.80 6.42
CA GLY A 70 -16.49 15.66 5.81
C GLY A 70 -17.29 14.56 6.50
N ARG A 71 -18.44 14.89 7.10
CA ARG A 71 -19.38 13.92 7.71
C ARG A 71 -19.91 12.96 6.62
N GLY A 72 -19.76 11.64 6.86
CA GLY A 72 -20.09 10.60 5.91
C GLY A 72 -21.59 10.41 5.66
N ALA A 73 -22.00 10.66 4.42
CA ALA A 73 -23.05 9.90 3.78
C ALA A 73 -22.36 8.88 2.84
N MET A 74 -22.96 7.70 2.59
CA MET A 74 -22.47 6.78 1.56
C MET A 74 -22.43 7.54 0.23
N MET A 75 -21.27 8.03 -0.15
CA MET A 75 -21.09 8.79 -1.39
C MET A 75 -21.01 7.81 -2.55
N LYS A 76 -21.85 8.05 -3.58
CA LYS A 76 -21.74 7.34 -4.86
C LYS A 76 -20.36 7.64 -5.46
N ALA A 77 -19.77 6.66 -6.18
CA ALA A 77 -18.54 6.87 -6.92
C ALA A 77 -18.66 8.10 -7.82
N ALA A 78 -17.71 9.01 -7.72
CA ALA A 78 -17.65 10.16 -8.62
C ALA A 78 -17.02 9.79 -9.97
N VAL A 79 -16.21 8.72 -10.03
CA VAL A 79 -15.52 8.24 -11.22
C VAL A 79 -16.42 7.32 -12.07
N ASP A 80 -16.16 7.29 -13.37
CA ASP A 80 -16.77 6.34 -14.29
C ASP A 80 -16.20 4.93 -14.06
N LEU A 81 -17.03 4.02 -13.62
CA LEU A 81 -16.69 2.62 -13.33
C LEU A 81 -16.89 1.69 -14.54
N SER A 82 -17.16 2.22 -15.74
CA SER A 82 -17.41 1.41 -16.93
C SER A 82 -16.26 0.46 -17.29
N ARG A 83 -15.04 0.73 -16.82
CA ARG A 83 -13.84 -0.12 -17.03
C ARG A 83 -13.68 -1.21 -15.97
N THR A 84 -14.49 -1.25 -14.93
CA THR A 84 -14.45 -2.27 -13.86
C THR A 84 -15.44 -3.41 -14.12
N GLY A 85 -15.28 -4.56 -13.44
CA GLY A 85 -16.18 -5.70 -13.58
C GLY A 85 -16.17 -6.34 -14.97
N LYS A 86 -15.06 -6.28 -15.70
CA LYS A 86 -14.92 -6.81 -17.07
C LYS A 86 -14.45 -8.25 -17.11
N VAL A 87 -13.54 -8.61 -16.21
CA VAL A 87 -12.89 -9.93 -16.19
C VAL A 87 -12.87 -10.47 -14.76
N LYS A 88 -13.49 -11.62 -14.55
CA LYS A 88 -13.37 -12.34 -13.28
C LYS A 88 -12.02 -13.05 -13.22
N TYR A 89 -11.19 -12.67 -12.29
CA TYR A 89 -9.88 -13.29 -12.06
C TYR A 89 -9.99 -14.32 -10.93
N THR A 90 -9.41 -15.49 -11.16
CA THR A 90 -9.21 -16.53 -10.14
C THR A 90 -7.72 -16.74 -9.93
N GLU A 91 -7.34 -17.19 -8.75
CA GLU A 91 -5.95 -17.60 -8.49
C GLU A 91 -5.63 -18.87 -9.31
N GLN A 92 -4.54 -18.81 -10.07
CA GLN A 92 -4.11 -19.90 -10.96
C GLN A 92 -3.03 -20.78 -10.31
N ALA A 93 -2.36 -20.26 -9.29
CA ALA A 93 -1.34 -20.98 -8.54
C ALA A 93 -1.39 -20.55 -7.06
N PRO A 94 -1.08 -21.41 -6.10
CA PRO A 94 -0.90 -20.99 -4.72
C PRO A 94 0.32 -20.08 -4.57
N VAL A 95 0.30 -19.21 -3.54
CA VAL A 95 1.34 -18.20 -3.31
C VAL A 95 2.74 -18.82 -3.24
N GLU A 96 2.88 -20.00 -2.66
CA GLU A 96 4.15 -20.71 -2.48
C GLU A 96 4.78 -21.13 -3.81
N GLN A 97 3.96 -21.44 -4.81
CA GLN A 97 4.42 -21.80 -6.14
C GLN A 97 4.76 -20.58 -6.98
N GLU A 98 3.88 -19.54 -6.93
CA GLU A 98 4.07 -18.31 -7.70
C GLU A 98 5.22 -17.45 -7.14
N PHE A 99 5.56 -17.56 -5.86
CA PHE A 99 6.52 -16.67 -5.20
C PHE A 99 7.89 -16.63 -5.87
N ARG A 100 8.42 -17.80 -6.27
CA ARG A 100 9.73 -17.85 -6.98
C ARG A 100 9.69 -17.11 -8.32
N GLN A 101 8.59 -17.25 -9.05
CA GLN A 101 8.39 -16.55 -10.31
C GLN A 101 8.19 -15.02 -10.06
N ALA A 102 7.45 -14.66 -9.02
CA ALA A 102 7.27 -13.26 -8.63
C ALA A 102 8.61 -12.58 -8.31
N VAL A 103 9.50 -13.27 -7.57
CA VAL A 103 10.87 -12.78 -7.30
C VAL A 103 11.63 -12.53 -8.60
N ALA A 104 11.64 -13.51 -9.51
CA ALA A 104 12.39 -13.41 -10.76
C ALA A 104 11.91 -12.24 -11.65
N VAL A 105 10.59 -12.07 -11.80
CA VAL A 105 10.03 -10.97 -12.62
C VAL A 105 10.17 -9.62 -11.93
N HIS A 106 10.12 -9.55 -10.61
CA HIS A 106 10.36 -8.32 -9.87
C HIS A 106 11.80 -7.84 -10.05
N LEU A 107 12.80 -8.72 -9.91
CA LEU A 107 14.21 -8.41 -10.15
C LEU A 107 14.46 -7.97 -11.60
N ALA A 108 13.78 -8.57 -12.57
CA ALA A 108 13.84 -8.11 -13.97
C ALA A 108 13.25 -6.70 -14.12
N GLY A 109 12.16 -6.40 -13.41
CA GLY A 109 11.57 -5.07 -13.33
C GLY A 109 12.52 -4.03 -12.73
N GLU A 110 13.16 -4.33 -11.59
CA GLU A 110 14.16 -3.46 -10.97
C GLU A 110 15.30 -3.11 -11.94
N LYS A 111 15.82 -4.12 -12.63
CA LYS A 111 16.87 -3.93 -13.63
C LYS A 111 16.41 -3.02 -14.77
N ALA A 112 15.19 -3.23 -15.28
CA ALA A 112 14.63 -2.40 -16.36
C ALA A 112 14.45 -0.94 -15.92
N VAL A 113 13.98 -0.69 -14.69
CA VAL A 113 13.88 0.67 -14.12
C VAL A 113 15.25 1.31 -13.99
N GLN A 114 16.22 0.61 -13.40
CA GLN A 114 17.57 1.11 -13.18
C GLN A 114 18.24 1.49 -14.50
N GLU A 115 18.20 0.62 -15.50
CA GLU A 115 18.76 0.87 -16.82
C GLU A 115 18.08 2.05 -17.53
N SER A 116 16.74 2.17 -17.37
CA SER A 116 15.96 3.28 -17.90
C SER A 116 16.38 4.62 -17.28
N MET A 117 16.54 4.67 -15.96
CA MET A 117 16.98 5.90 -15.26
C MET A 117 18.39 6.30 -15.64
N VAL A 118 19.30 5.32 -15.77
CA VAL A 118 20.69 5.57 -16.23
C VAL A 118 20.71 6.11 -17.67
N ALA A 119 19.96 5.50 -18.58
CA ALA A 119 19.88 5.95 -19.98
C ALA A 119 19.35 7.39 -20.08
N LEU A 120 18.28 7.71 -19.38
CA LEU A 120 17.68 9.05 -19.39
C LEU A 120 18.60 10.11 -18.78
N ARG A 121 19.29 9.79 -17.68
CA ARG A 121 20.32 10.71 -17.10
C ARG A 121 21.49 10.97 -18.06
N ALA A 122 21.82 9.99 -18.90
CA ALA A 122 22.84 10.12 -19.94
C ALA A 122 22.31 10.82 -21.22
N GLY A 123 21.08 11.36 -21.21
CA GLY A 123 20.47 12.00 -22.37
C GLY A 123 20.06 11.03 -23.50
N LYS A 124 19.97 9.72 -23.19
CA LYS A 124 19.49 8.69 -24.12
C LYS A 124 18.00 8.45 -23.94
N THR A 125 17.38 7.77 -24.89
CA THR A 125 16.00 7.32 -24.77
C THR A 125 15.91 6.04 -23.92
N LEU A 126 14.75 5.83 -23.29
CA LEU A 126 14.40 4.60 -22.60
C LEU A 126 14.14 3.48 -23.63
N ASP A 127 14.56 2.27 -23.31
CA ASP A 127 14.26 1.05 -24.08
C ASP A 127 12.82 0.57 -23.77
N ALA A 128 11.87 0.97 -24.62
CA ALA A 128 10.46 0.62 -24.48
C ALA A 128 10.22 -0.90 -24.55
N GLN A 129 11.01 -1.64 -25.35
CA GLN A 129 10.86 -3.09 -25.46
C GLN A 129 11.16 -3.76 -24.11
N ARG A 130 12.27 -3.41 -23.48
CA ARG A 130 12.64 -3.94 -22.17
C ARG A 130 11.61 -3.61 -21.08
N VAL A 131 11.10 -2.40 -21.08
CA VAL A 131 10.04 -2.02 -20.14
C VAL A 131 8.78 -2.84 -20.38
N ASN A 132 8.37 -3.00 -21.63
CA ASN A 132 7.18 -3.81 -21.97
C ASN A 132 7.37 -5.29 -21.60
N GLU A 133 8.55 -5.88 -21.81
CA GLU A 133 8.86 -7.25 -21.40
C GLU A 133 8.78 -7.42 -19.88
N ALA A 134 9.39 -6.51 -19.11
CA ALA A 134 9.34 -6.52 -17.66
C ALA A 134 7.89 -6.37 -17.15
N MET A 135 7.13 -5.43 -17.71
CA MET A 135 5.74 -5.20 -17.34
C MET A 135 4.81 -6.34 -17.72
N THR A 136 5.09 -7.02 -18.85
CA THR A 136 4.35 -8.25 -19.23
C THR A 136 4.56 -9.34 -18.19
N GLY A 137 5.80 -9.59 -17.77
CA GLY A 137 6.13 -10.57 -16.74
C GLY A 137 5.46 -10.27 -15.41
N LEU A 138 5.55 -9.00 -14.93
CA LEU A 138 4.95 -8.54 -13.69
C LEU A 138 3.42 -8.69 -13.73
N THR A 139 2.78 -8.18 -14.79
CA THR A 139 1.33 -8.27 -14.96
C THR A 139 0.86 -9.71 -14.96
N GLN A 140 1.53 -10.61 -15.69
CA GLN A 140 1.19 -12.03 -15.72
C GLN A 140 1.31 -12.69 -14.35
N SER A 141 2.36 -12.38 -13.58
CA SER A 141 2.53 -12.88 -12.21
C SER A 141 1.39 -12.42 -11.30
N VAL A 142 1.05 -11.12 -11.31
CA VAL A 142 -0.07 -10.57 -10.54
C VAL A 142 -1.41 -11.18 -10.97
N LEU A 143 -1.60 -11.43 -12.27
CA LEU A 143 -2.84 -12.07 -12.77
C LEU A 143 -2.95 -13.52 -12.30
N ARG A 144 -1.84 -14.28 -12.20
CA ARG A 144 -1.85 -15.64 -11.65
C ARG A 144 -2.09 -15.67 -10.15
N ASN A 145 -1.33 -14.88 -9.38
CA ASN A 145 -1.54 -14.71 -7.95
C ASN A 145 -0.94 -13.38 -7.46
N PRO A 146 -1.76 -12.37 -7.11
CA PRO A 146 -1.27 -11.07 -6.67
C PRO A 146 -0.54 -11.13 -5.33
N ASP A 147 -0.93 -12.08 -4.44
CA ASP A 147 -0.40 -12.19 -3.09
C ASP A 147 1.10 -12.51 -3.10
N ALA A 148 1.56 -13.31 -4.06
CA ALA A 148 2.98 -13.64 -4.19
C ALA A 148 3.85 -12.42 -4.51
N MET A 149 3.40 -11.56 -5.43
CA MET A 149 4.12 -10.35 -5.80
C MET A 149 4.07 -9.31 -4.66
N LEU A 150 2.89 -9.11 -4.05
CA LEU A 150 2.72 -8.22 -2.90
C LEU A 150 3.58 -8.66 -1.71
N LEU A 151 3.69 -9.97 -1.47
CA LEU A 151 4.53 -10.52 -0.41
C LEU A 151 6.01 -10.20 -0.65
N TYR A 152 6.51 -10.43 -1.87
CA TYR A 152 7.89 -10.11 -2.20
C TYR A 152 8.18 -8.62 -2.06
N THR A 153 7.32 -7.76 -2.60
CA THR A 153 7.41 -6.30 -2.48
C THR A 153 7.54 -5.83 -1.02
N GLN A 154 6.88 -6.52 -0.08
CA GLN A 154 6.96 -6.19 1.34
C GLN A 154 8.18 -6.77 2.06
N LEU A 155 8.74 -7.88 1.59
CA LEU A 155 9.85 -8.58 2.25
C LEU A 155 11.23 -8.16 1.75
N GLN A 156 11.32 -7.53 0.59
CA GLN A 156 12.61 -7.13 0.02
C GLN A 156 13.26 -6.01 0.85
N GLN A 157 14.59 -6.07 0.96
CA GLN A 157 15.36 -4.95 1.48
C GLN A 157 15.44 -3.87 0.39
N LYS A 158 14.80 -2.73 0.63
CA LYS A 158 14.72 -1.65 -0.35
C LYS A 158 16.06 -0.92 -0.47
N GLY A 159 16.53 -0.80 -1.71
CA GLY A 159 17.71 -0.04 -2.10
C GLY A 159 17.42 1.45 -2.33
N ASP A 160 17.68 1.96 -3.55
CA ASP A 160 17.33 3.33 -3.94
C ASP A 160 15.79 3.53 -3.87
N TYR A 161 15.37 4.50 -3.04
CA TYR A 161 13.95 4.79 -2.81
C TYR A 161 13.17 5.03 -4.11
N THR A 162 13.75 5.82 -5.04
CA THR A 162 13.03 6.19 -6.28
C THR A 162 12.75 4.99 -7.16
N GLN A 163 13.68 4.03 -7.22
CA GLN A 163 13.54 2.82 -8.03
C GLN A 163 12.55 1.84 -7.39
N SER A 164 12.69 1.59 -6.08
CA SER A 164 11.77 0.70 -5.36
C SER A 164 10.34 1.24 -5.36
N HIS A 165 10.16 2.56 -5.15
CA HIS A 165 8.86 3.21 -5.21
C HIS A 165 8.16 3.00 -6.55
N ALA A 166 8.83 3.24 -7.67
CA ALA A 166 8.25 3.07 -9.00
C ALA A 166 7.72 1.65 -9.23
N LEU A 167 8.51 0.64 -8.82
CA LEU A 167 8.12 -0.75 -8.97
C LEU A 167 7.00 -1.16 -8.00
N ASP A 168 7.07 -0.72 -6.75
CA ASP A 168 6.04 -0.97 -5.74
C ASP A 168 4.68 -0.39 -6.17
N VAL A 169 4.66 0.87 -6.62
CA VAL A 169 3.47 1.52 -7.16
C VAL A 169 2.92 0.74 -8.36
N SER A 170 3.79 0.26 -9.27
CA SER A 170 3.39 -0.58 -10.40
C SER A 170 2.72 -1.87 -9.93
N VAL A 171 3.29 -2.57 -8.95
CA VAL A 171 2.71 -3.79 -8.36
C VAL A 171 1.36 -3.52 -7.72
N TYR A 172 1.24 -2.48 -6.88
CA TYR A 172 -0.01 -2.13 -6.23
C TYR A 172 -1.09 -1.71 -7.22
N MET A 173 -0.75 -0.92 -8.25
CA MET A 173 -1.70 -0.50 -9.28
C MET A 173 -2.20 -1.70 -10.10
N THR A 174 -1.31 -2.62 -10.47
CA THR A 174 -1.65 -3.85 -11.19
C THR A 174 -2.56 -4.75 -10.34
N ALA A 175 -2.23 -4.94 -9.07
CA ALA A 175 -3.04 -5.73 -8.14
C ALA A 175 -4.43 -5.09 -7.91
N PHE A 176 -4.48 -3.77 -7.79
CA PHE A 176 -5.76 -3.06 -7.62
C PHE A 176 -6.62 -3.11 -8.87
N GLY A 177 -6.04 -2.97 -10.07
CA GLY A 177 -6.75 -3.15 -11.34
C GLY A 177 -7.34 -4.56 -11.49
N ARG A 178 -6.56 -5.60 -11.12
CA ARG A 178 -7.04 -6.99 -11.05
C ARG A 178 -8.19 -7.14 -10.05
N PHE A 179 -8.08 -6.56 -8.85
CA PHE A 179 -9.11 -6.58 -7.82
C PHE A 179 -10.41 -5.91 -8.28
N LEU A 180 -10.32 -4.82 -9.04
CA LEU A 180 -11.46 -4.13 -9.67
C LEU A 180 -12.01 -4.87 -10.89
N GLU A 181 -11.49 -6.05 -11.22
CA GLU A 181 -11.91 -6.86 -12.35
C GLU A 181 -11.82 -6.08 -13.69
N MET A 182 -10.79 -5.24 -13.84
CA MET A 182 -10.54 -4.49 -15.08
C MET A 182 -10.07 -5.41 -16.20
N SER A 183 -10.11 -4.95 -17.46
CA SER A 183 -9.57 -5.71 -18.59
C SER A 183 -8.06 -5.98 -18.42
N ARG A 184 -7.54 -7.00 -19.11
CA ARG A 184 -6.09 -7.30 -19.04
C ARG A 184 -5.24 -6.14 -19.56
N GLU A 185 -5.74 -5.45 -20.57
CA GLU A 185 -5.13 -4.26 -21.17
C GLU A 185 -5.08 -3.11 -20.15
N ASP A 186 -6.17 -2.87 -19.42
CA ASP A 186 -6.23 -1.84 -18.39
C ASP A 186 -5.34 -2.17 -17.19
N VAL A 187 -5.28 -3.44 -16.78
CA VAL A 187 -4.37 -3.90 -15.73
C VAL A 187 -2.91 -3.70 -16.13
N ALA A 188 -2.55 -4.03 -17.37
CA ALA A 188 -1.21 -3.79 -17.89
C ALA A 188 -0.89 -2.29 -17.99
N LEU A 189 -1.85 -1.47 -18.41
CA LEU A 189 -1.71 -0.01 -18.46
C LEU A 189 -1.45 0.58 -17.06
N LEU A 190 -2.17 0.13 -16.04
CA LEU A 190 -1.95 0.52 -14.65
C LEU A 190 -0.53 0.19 -14.20
N GLY A 191 -0.04 -0.99 -14.54
CA GLY A 191 1.33 -1.38 -14.25
C GLY A 191 2.37 -0.48 -14.90
N HIS A 192 2.23 -0.18 -16.20
CA HIS A 192 3.11 0.76 -16.90
C HIS A 192 3.04 2.17 -16.29
N LEU A 193 1.84 2.63 -15.93
CA LEU A 193 1.67 3.95 -15.31
C LEU A 193 2.40 4.00 -13.96
N GLY A 194 2.20 3.02 -13.10
CA GLY A 194 2.87 2.96 -11.80
C GLY A 194 4.39 2.99 -11.91
N LEU A 195 4.93 2.27 -12.91
CA LEU A 195 6.37 2.23 -13.15
C LEU A 195 6.94 3.55 -13.67
N LEU A 196 6.21 4.29 -14.50
CA LEU A 196 6.75 5.38 -15.31
C LEU A 196 6.17 6.76 -14.96
N GLN A 197 5.14 6.87 -14.12
CA GLN A 197 4.52 8.17 -13.79
C GLN A 197 5.51 9.19 -13.21
N ASP A 198 6.53 8.72 -12.53
CA ASP A 198 7.55 9.50 -11.85
C ASP A 198 8.88 9.65 -12.60
N ILE A 199 8.95 9.14 -13.83
CA ILE A 199 10.23 9.11 -14.59
C ILE A 199 10.81 10.51 -14.82
N GLY A 200 9.99 11.54 -14.79
CA GLY A 200 10.39 12.94 -14.90
C GLY A 200 11.26 13.44 -13.74
N LYS A 201 11.31 12.74 -12.62
CA LYS A 201 12.23 13.05 -11.51
C LYS A 201 13.69 13.04 -11.97
N VAL A 202 14.02 12.32 -13.04
CA VAL A 202 15.37 12.32 -13.63
C VAL A 202 15.82 13.72 -14.11
N ARG A 203 14.88 14.62 -14.42
CA ARG A 203 15.16 16.01 -14.83
C ARG A 203 15.25 17.00 -13.67
N LEU A 204 14.97 16.57 -12.45
CA LEU A 204 15.12 17.40 -11.26
C LEU A 204 16.57 17.38 -10.76
N PRO A 205 17.04 18.45 -10.11
CA PRO A 205 18.36 18.47 -9.46
C PRO A 205 18.48 17.34 -8.42
N ASN A 206 19.58 16.61 -8.42
CA ASN A 206 19.82 15.55 -7.43
C ASN A 206 19.73 16.06 -5.99
N ALA A 207 20.28 17.26 -5.72
CA ALA A 207 20.19 17.90 -4.41
C ALA A 207 18.75 18.08 -3.90
N LEU A 208 17.78 18.23 -4.81
CA LEU A 208 16.36 18.32 -4.47
C LEU A 208 15.76 16.95 -4.12
N ILE A 209 16.14 15.92 -4.88
CA ILE A 209 15.62 14.54 -4.70
C ILE A 209 16.20 13.92 -3.42
N GLU A 210 17.47 14.18 -3.12
CA GLU A 210 18.20 13.61 -1.98
C GLU A 210 18.06 14.43 -0.70
N LYS A 211 17.36 15.57 -0.74
CA LYS A 211 17.20 16.47 0.41
C LYS A 211 16.48 15.74 1.55
N ARG A 212 17.08 15.77 2.73
CA ARG A 212 16.54 15.12 3.94
C ARG A 212 15.61 16.03 4.75
N ASP A 213 15.68 17.34 4.51
CA ASP A 213 14.85 18.34 5.16
C ASP A 213 13.59 18.62 4.34
N ARG A 214 12.64 19.33 4.95
CA ARG A 214 11.44 19.82 4.25
C ARG A 214 11.85 20.72 3.08
N LEU A 215 11.16 20.54 1.95
CA LEU A 215 11.31 21.43 0.80
C LEU A 215 10.79 22.83 1.14
N SER A 216 11.49 23.88 0.68
CA SER A 216 10.92 25.23 0.67
C SER A 216 9.73 25.31 -0.30
N VAL A 217 9.02 26.42 -0.31
CA VAL A 217 7.92 26.63 -1.26
C VAL A 217 8.41 26.57 -2.69
N GLU A 218 9.55 27.21 -2.98
CA GLU A 218 10.17 27.27 -4.31
C GLU A 218 10.67 25.89 -4.74
N GLU A 219 11.30 25.15 -3.83
CA GLU A 219 11.75 23.78 -4.06
C GLU A 219 10.58 22.84 -4.32
N PHE A 220 9.47 23.02 -3.61
CA PHE A 220 8.26 22.23 -3.82
C PHE A 220 7.63 22.54 -5.18
N GLU A 221 7.55 23.81 -5.59
CA GLU A 221 7.09 24.19 -6.94
C GLU A 221 7.99 23.60 -8.04
N LEU A 222 9.31 23.54 -7.80
CA LEU A 222 10.23 22.87 -8.72
C LEU A 222 10.01 21.36 -8.74
N ALA A 223 9.80 20.73 -7.58
CA ALA A 223 9.55 19.30 -7.46
C ALA A 223 8.29 18.88 -8.22
N LYS A 224 7.20 19.66 -8.18
CA LYS A 224 5.95 19.38 -8.94
C LYS A 224 6.18 19.24 -10.44
N LYS A 225 7.20 19.87 -11.01
CA LYS A 225 7.50 19.81 -12.45
C LYS A 225 7.83 18.39 -12.94
N HIS A 226 8.18 17.46 -12.02
CA HIS A 226 8.41 16.06 -12.45
C HIS A 226 7.22 15.48 -13.20
N VAL A 227 6.01 15.86 -12.86
CA VAL A 227 4.78 15.39 -13.50
C VAL A 227 4.74 15.76 -14.98
N GLU A 228 5.03 17.04 -15.28
CA GLU A 228 5.11 17.53 -16.66
C GLU A 228 6.31 16.97 -17.41
N TYR A 229 7.44 16.82 -16.71
CA TYR A 229 8.64 16.17 -17.27
C TYR A 229 8.39 14.70 -17.60
N SER A 230 7.67 13.97 -16.75
CA SER A 230 7.27 12.59 -17.05
C SER A 230 6.45 12.51 -18.33
N ALA A 231 5.41 13.34 -18.44
CA ALA A 231 4.58 13.37 -19.63
C ALA A 231 5.36 13.74 -20.91
N ALA A 232 6.30 14.70 -20.81
CA ALA A 232 7.15 15.10 -21.92
C ALA A 232 8.07 13.96 -22.37
N ILE A 233 8.74 13.27 -21.42
CA ILE A 233 9.60 12.13 -21.71
C ILE A 233 8.78 11.00 -22.37
N LEU A 234 7.63 10.63 -21.80
CA LEU A 234 6.82 9.51 -22.27
C LEU A 234 6.25 9.73 -23.69
N ARG A 235 5.97 10.98 -24.09
CA ARG A 235 5.53 11.30 -25.45
C ARG A 235 6.60 11.06 -26.52
N GLU A 236 7.87 11.14 -26.14
CA GLU A 236 9.00 10.97 -27.04
C GLU A 236 9.42 9.50 -27.23
N ILE A 237 8.83 8.56 -26.46
CA ILE A 237 9.21 7.15 -26.48
C ILE A 237 8.22 6.33 -27.29
N PRO A 238 8.57 5.90 -28.51
CA PRO A 238 7.71 5.01 -29.29
C PRO A 238 7.63 3.62 -28.66
N GLY A 239 6.48 2.96 -28.84
CA GLY A 239 6.26 1.58 -28.36
C GLY A 239 5.70 1.46 -26.95
N LEU A 240 5.55 2.56 -26.21
CA LEU A 240 4.78 2.60 -24.97
C LEU A 240 3.27 2.85 -25.25
N PRO A 241 2.35 2.51 -24.33
CA PRO A 241 0.93 2.81 -24.49
C PRO A 241 0.69 4.31 -24.73
N ALA A 242 -0.01 4.67 -25.81
CA ALA A 242 -0.15 6.07 -26.27
C ALA A 242 -0.75 7.02 -25.21
N GLN A 243 -1.62 6.52 -24.35
CA GLN A 243 -2.28 7.30 -23.31
C GLN A 243 -1.44 7.51 -22.04
N LEU A 244 -0.28 6.84 -21.94
CA LEU A 244 0.53 6.82 -20.71
C LEU A 244 1.02 8.22 -20.31
N ALA A 245 1.43 9.02 -21.29
CA ALA A 245 1.91 10.38 -21.04
C ALA A 245 0.82 11.30 -20.43
N ASP A 246 -0.41 11.19 -20.90
CA ASP A 246 -1.51 12.00 -20.37
C ASP A 246 -1.97 11.48 -18.99
N LEU A 247 -1.93 10.18 -18.76
CA LEU A 247 -2.24 9.58 -17.49
C LEU A 247 -1.19 9.92 -16.42
N ALA A 248 0.08 10.02 -16.77
CA ALA A 248 1.15 10.41 -15.85
C ALA A 248 0.95 11.81 -15.25
N LEU A 249 0.17 12.69 -15.91
CA LEU A 249 -0.19 14.01 -15.39
C LEU A 249 -1.17 13.96 -14.20
N LEU A 250 -1.75 12.80 -13.86
CA LEU A 250 -2.94 12.73 -12.99
C LEU A 250 -2.67 12.25 -11.56
N HIS A 251 -1.53 11.60 -11.28
CA HIS A 251 -1.29 10.92 -10.00
C HIS A 251 -1.15 11.88 -8.79
N HIS A 252 -0.92 13.17 -9.02
CA HIS A 252 -0.93 14.21 -8.00
C HIS A 252 -2.19 15.10 -8.03
N GLU A 253 -3.16 14.80 -8.87
CA GLU A 253 -4.47 15.42 -8.78
C GLU A 253 -5.21 14.97 -7.52
N ARG A 254 -6.07 15.81 -6.98
CA ARG A 254 -6.84 15.54 -5.76
C ARG A 254 -8.32 15.78 -6.03
N HIS A 255 -9.16 14.93 -5.45
CA HIS A 255 -10.60 14.88 -5.71
C HIS A 255 -11.30 16.24 -5.50
N ASP A 256 -10.82 17.06 -4.58
CA ASP A 256 -11.31 18.42 -4.28
C ASP A 256 -10.71 19.51 -5.19
N GLY A 257 -9.79 19.17 -6.10
CA GLY A 257 -9.09 20.12 -6.98
C GLY A 257 -7.91 20.84 -6.33
N SER A 258 -7.49 20.43 -5.13
CA SER A 258 -6.27 20.96 -4.48
C SER A 258 -4.98 20.40 -5.06
N GLY A 259 -5.06 19.41 -5.97
CA GLY A 259 -3.93 18.75 -6.62
C GLY A 259 -3.24 19.59 -7.68
N TYR A 260 -2.34 18.97 -8.42
CA TYR A 260 -1.59 19.57 -9.52
C TYR A 260 -1.32 18.51 -10.60
N PRO A 261 -0.99 18.88 -11.85
CA PRO A 261 -0.73 20.24 -12.35
C PRO A 261 -2.00 20.98 -12.84
N LYS A 262 -3.09 20.25 -13.17
CA LYS A 262 -4.27 20.80 -13.83
C LYS A 262 -5.38 21.22 -12.85
N LYS A 263 -5.27 20.85 -11.58
CA LYS A 263 -6.27 21.10 -10.52
C LYS A 263 -7.65 20.51 -10.87
N LEU A 264 -7.65 19.32 -11.44
CA LEU A 264 -8.85 18.58 -11.83
C LEU A 264 -9.65 18.17 -10.59
N ARG A 265 -10.99 18.06 -10.77
CA ARG A 265 -11.90 17.72 -9.66
C ARG A 265 -12.72 16.48 -9.95
N GLY A 266 -12.87 15.64 -8.92
CA GLY A 266 -13.79 14.51 -8.97
C GLY A 266 -13.63 13.65 -10.21
N LYS A 267 -14.69 13.57 -11.02
CA LYS A 267 -14.73 12.75 -12.25
C LYS A 267 -13.75 13.19 -13.36
N GLU A 268 -13.26 14.43 -13.32
CA GLU A 268 -12.32 14.93 -14.34
C GLU A 268 -10.96 14.23 -14.25
N ILE A 269 -10.57 13.73 -13.05
CA ILE A 269 -9.35 12.96 -12.85
C ILE A 269 -9.45 11.58 -13.54
N GLY A 270 -10.65 11.06 -13.67
CA GLY A 270 -10.90 9.74 -14.22
C GLY A 270 -10.48 8.58 -13.32
N LEU A 271 -10.87 7.35 -13.70
CA LEU A 271 -10.62 6.15 -12.92
C LEU A 271 -9.11 5.88 -12.74
N ILE A 272 -8.35 5.87 -13.83
CA ILE A 272 -6.93 5.54 -13.84
C ILE A 272 -6.11 6.55 -13.02
N GLY A 273 -6.37 7.85 -13.19
CA GLY A 273 -5.71 8.91 -12.43
C GLY A 273 -6.02 8.82 -10.93
N SER A 274 -7.28 8.55 -10.57
CA SER A 274 -7.69 8.38 -9.17
C SER A 274 -7.06 7.14 -8.53
N ILE A 275 -6.90 6.04 -9.26
CA ILE A 275 -6.15 4.85 -8.81
C ILE A 275 -4.70 5.24 -8.56
N GLY A 276 -4.05 5.92 -9.52
CA GLY A 276 -2.67 6.39 -9.39
C GLY A 276 -2.46 7.23 -8.13
N ALA A 277 -3.33 8.21 -7.88
CA ALA A 277 -3.24 9.10 -6.73
C ALA A 277 -3.34 8.36 -5.38
N ILE A 278 -4.24 7.36 -5.28
CA ILE A 278 -4.43 6.56 -4.07
C ILE A 278 -3.21 5.67 -3.81
N VAL A 279 -2.77 4.94 -4.83
CA VAL A 279 -1.69 3.96 -4.72
C VAL A 279 -0.35 4.65 -4.47
N ASP A 280 -0.03 5.70 -5.22
CA ASP A 280 1.17 6.53 -5.01
C ASP A 280 1.25 7.04 -3.56
N THR A 281 0.14 7.58 -3.05
CA THR A 281 0.09 8.06 -1.66
C THR A 281 0.26 6.92 -0.65
N PHE A 282 -0.33 5.75 -0.89
CA PHE A 282 -0.19 4.59 -0.01
C PHE A 282 1.26 4.13 0.07
N ASP A 283 1.91 3.92 -1.08
CA ASP A 283 3.31 3.50 -1.09
C ASP A 283 4.20 4.58 -0.46
N ALA A 284 3.96 5.83 -0.79
CA ALA A 284 4.66 6.96 -0.22
C ALA A 284 4.59 7.04 1.31
N LEU A 285 3.53 6.60 1.95
CA LEU A 285 3.38 6.53 3.40
C LEU A 285 4.07 5.31 4.01
N THR A 286 4.08 4.19 3.30
CA THR A 286 4.56 2.90 3.83
C THR A 286 6.01 2.61 3.48
N ALA A 287 6.61 3.32 2.51
CA ALA A 287 8.00 3.17 2.13
C ALA A 287 8.96 3.94 3.05
N GLN A 288 10.16 3.39 3.29
CA GLN A 288 11.25 4.09 3.95
C GLN A 288 11.74 5.23 3.05
N ARG A 289 11.71 6.45 3.55
CA ARG A 289 12.17 7.65 2.84
C ARG A 289 13.33 8.32 3.57
N PRO A 290 14.18 9.10 2.87
CA PRO A 290 15.29 9.81 3.50
C PRO A 290 14.87 10.78 4.61
N TYR A 291 13.62 11.28 4.56
CA TYR A 291 13.10 12.34 5.43
C TYR A 291 11.84 11.95 6.24
N ALA A 292 11.37 10.70 6.14
CA ALA A 292 10.18 10.25 6.87
C ALA A 292 10.27 8.76 7.20
N GLU A 293 9.98 8.43 8.46
CA GLU A 293 9.80 7.04 8.89
C GLU A 293 8.53 6.45 8.27
N PRO A 294 8.57 5.19 7.81
CA PRO A 294 7.41 4.54 7.25
C PRO A 294 6.32 4.32 8.31
N VAL A 295 5.08 4.56 7.93
CA VAL A 295 3.97 4.16 8.79
C VAL A 295 3.53 2.72 8.45
N ALA A 296 2.97 2.03 9.44
CA ALA A 296 2.43 0.69 9.21
C ALA A 296 1.33 0.74 8.12
N PRO A 297 1.22 -0.28 7.25
CA PRO A 297 0.21 -0.31 6.19
C PRO A 297 -1.21 -0.07 6.69
N SER A 298 -1.60 -0.63 7.85
CA SER A 298 -2.91 -0.38 8.47
C SER A 298 -3.13 1.09 8.84
N THR A 299 -2.07 1.79 9.28
CA THR A 299 -2.11 3.23 9.56
C THR A 299 -2.27 4.02 8.26
N ALA A 300 -1.53 3.69 7.21
CA ALA A 300 -1.67 4.32 5.89
C ALA A 300 -3.10 4.17 5.33
N LEU A 301 -3.70 2.98 5.45
CA LEU A 301 -5.10 2.76 5.05
C LEU A 301 -6.08 3.59 5.86
N SER A 302 -5.86 3.76 7.18
CA SER A 302 -6.67 4.63 8.03
C SER A 302 -6.58 6.09 7.58
N MET A 303 -5.39 6.56 7.19
CA MET A 303 -5.17 7.91 6.67
C MET A 303 -5.89 8.11 5.33
N LEU A 304 -5.76 7.18 4.39
CA LEU A 304 -6.50 7.23 3.12
C LEU A 304 -8.02 7.26 3.36
N TYR A 305 -8.51 6.45 4.30
CA TYR A 305 -9.93 6.47 4.67
C TYR A 305 -10.39 7.81 5.24
N LYS A 306 -9.55 8.47 6.05
CA LYS A 306 -9.81 9.84 6.55
C LYS A 306 -9.89 10.87 5.40
N TRP A 307 -9.02 10.74 4.40
CA TRP A 307 -8.92 11.66 3.27
C TRP A 307 -9.89 11.38 2.12
N ARG A 308 -10.70 10.31 2.22
CA ARG A 308 -11.72 10.00 1.22
C ARG A 308 -12.77 11.11 1.13
N GLY A 309 -13.19 11.41 -0.09
CA GLY A 309 -14.16 12.48 -0.36
C GLY A 309 -13.56 13.89 -0.33
N THR A 310 -12.32 14.04 0.13
CA THR A 310 -11.53 15.26 0.05
C THR A 310 -10.42 15.10 -0.97
N PHE A 311 -9.38 14.33 -0.64
CA PHE A 311 -8.25 14.14 -1.55
C PHE A 311 -8.46 13.00 -2.54
N PHE A 312 -9.26 12.01 -2.19
CA PHE A 312 -9.45 10.79 -2.99
C PHE A 312 -10.92 10.44 -3.17
N ASP A 313 -11.23 9.78 -4.29
CA ASP A 313 -12.57 9.24 -4.52
C ASP A 313 -12.94 8.25 -3.41
N PRO A 314 -14.07 8.44 -2.71
CA PRO A 314 -14.43 7.65 -1.54
C PRO A 314 -14.67 6.18 -1.87
N PHE A 315 -15.26 5.87 -3.03
CA PHE A 315 -15.51 4.51 -3.46
C PHE A 315 -14.18 3.79 -3.73
N LEU A 316 -13.27 4.41 -4.47
CA LEU A 316 -11.98 3.80 -4.80
C LEU A 316 -11.10 3.59 -3.56
N VAL A 317 -11.11 4.51 -2.61
CA VAL A 317 -10.42 4.30 -1.32
C VAL A 317 -10.98 3.08 -0.60
N GLU A 318 -12.31 2.91 -0.53
CA GLU A 318 -12.91 1.75 0.10
C GLU A 318 -12.58 0.44 -0.64
N GLN A 319 -12.56 0.45 -1.98
CA GLN A 319 -12.12 -0.70 -2.76
C GLN A 319 -10.62 -1.00 -2.56
N PHE A 320 -9.77 0.02 -2.48
CA PHE A 320 -8.34 -0.18 -2.22
C PHE A 320 -8.09 -0.79 -0.84
N ILE A 321 -8.77 -0.31 0.19
CA ILE A 321 -8.73 -0.91 1.54
C ILE A 321 -9.17 -2.39 1.50
N ARG A 322 -10.16 -2.70 0.67
CA ARG A 322 -10.61 -4.09 0.47
C ARG A 322 -9.58 -4.95 -0.27
N CYS A 323 -8.88 -4.36 -1.23
CA CYS A 323 -7.81 -5.02 -1.98
C CYS A 323 -6.61 -5.34 -1.09
N ILE A 324 -6.15 -4.37 -0.29
CA ILE A 324 -4.98 -4.54 0.59
C ILE A 324 -5.30 -5.39 1.83
N GLY A 325 -6.55 -5.36 2.29
CA GLY A 325 -7.03 -6.17 3.42
C GLY A 325 -6.75 -5.56 4.80
N ILE A 326 -7.43 -6.12 5.81
CA ILE A 326 -7.32 -5.69 7.22
C ILE A 326 -5.94 -6.07 7.81
N PHE A 327 -5.43 -7.23 7.41
CA PHE A 327 -4.09 -7.69 7.70
C PHE A 327 -3.31 -7.71 6.38
N PRO A 328 -2.68 -6.60 5.98
CA PRO A 328 -1.95 -6.55 4.71
C PRO A 328 -0.92 -7.67 4.59
N ILE A 329 -0.70 -8.15 3.36
CA ILE A 329 0.33 -9.14 3.07
C ILE A 329 1.69 -8.60 3.52
N GLY A 330 2.53 -9.47 4.08
CA GLY A 330 3.80 -9.10 4.69
C GLY A 330 3.68 -8.59 6.13
N SER A 331 2.47 -8.34 6.65
CA SER A 331 2.31 -7.93 8.04
C SER A 331 2.77 -9.04 8.99
N VAL A 332 3.53 -8.65 10.01
CA VAL A 332 3.91 -9.54 11.11
C VAL A 332 2.79 -9.55 12.15
N VAL A 333 2.32 -10.73 12.52
CA VAL A 333 1.19 -10.89 13.45
C VAL A 333 1.55 -11.82 14.60
N GLU A 334 0.98 -11.54 15.78
CA GLU A 334 0.95 -12.44 16.94
C GLU A 334 -0.41 -13.14 16.97
N LEU A 335 -0.40 -14.46 17.12
CA LEU A 335 -1.60 -15.27 17.25
C LEU A 335 -2.00 -15.46 18.72
N ASN A 336 -3.22 -15.91 18.96
CA ASN A 336 -3.70 -16.24 20.31
C ASN A 336 -2.97 -17.41 20.96
N SER A 337 -2.23 -18.21 20.20
CA SER A 337 -1.29 -19.23 20.70
C SER A 337 0.02 -18.66 21.29
N GLY A 338 0.30 -17.35 21.06
CA GLY A 338 1.60 -16.73 21.37
C GLY A 338 2.62 -16.87 20.24
N GLU A 339 2.37 -17.68 19.22
CA GLU A 339 3.21 -17.80 18.04
C GLU A 339 3.15 -16.51 17.21
N SER A 340 4.25 -16.22 16.48
CA SER A 340 4.30 -15.08 15.57
C SER A 340 4.54 -15.54 14.13
N GLY A 341 3.88 -14.87 13.19
CA GLY A 341 3.94 -15.23 11.78
C GLY A 341 3.80 -14.03 10.86
N ILE A 342 3.91 -14.31 9.57
CA ILE A 342 3.76 -13.34 8.48
C ILE A 342 2.52 -13.69 7.68
N VAL A 343 1.69 -12.70 7.40
CA VAL A 343 0.54 -12.85 6.49
C VAL A 343 1.05 -13.03 5.07
N ILE A 344 0.76 -14.17 4.45
CA ILE A 344 1.27 -14.51 3.12
C ILE A 344 0.20 -14.52 2.03
N ALA A 345 -1.08 -14.64 2.41
CA ALA A 345 -2.18 -14.58 1.46
C ALA A 345 -3.44 -14.07 2.14
N GLN A 346 -4.23 -13.30 1.38
CA GLN A 346 -5.52 -12.78 1.81
C GLN A 346 -6.63 -13.82 1.62
N ASN A 347 -7.71 -13.68 2.41
CA ASN A 347 -8.96 -14.34 2.13
C ASN A 347 -10.04 -13.27 1.90
N LEU A 348 -10.48 -13.10 0.67
CA LEU A 348 -11.42 -12.03 0.28
C LEU A 348 -12.83 -12.24 0.87
N GLU A 349 -13.22 -13.48 1.17
CA GLU A 349 -14.50 -13.81 1.79
C GLU A 349 -14.43 -13.69 3.32
N LYS A 350 -13.35 -14.25 3.92
CA LYS A 350 -13.11 -14.27 5.37
C LYS A 350 -11.93 -13.39 5.74
N ARG A 351 -12.08 -12.08 5.59
CA ARG A 351 -11.01 -11.06 5.66
C ARG A 351 -10.21 -11.01 6.96
N LEU A 352 -10.76 -11.55 8.05
CA LEU A 352 -10.09 -11.67 9.34
C LEU A 352 -9.32 -12.98 9.50
N GLN A 353 -9.35 -13.85 8.48
CA GLN A 353 -8.80 -15.20 8.51
C GLN A 353 -7.85 -15.43 7.32
N PRO A 354 -6.74 -14.66 7.23
CA PRO A 354 -5.74 -14.83 6.17
C PRO A 354 -4.95 -16.13 6.35
N ARG A 355 -4.09 -16.45 5.37
CA ARG A 355 -3.06 -17.48 5.52
C ARG A 355 -1.82 -16.86 6.15
N VAL A 356 -1.28 -17.52 7.16
CA VAL A 356 -0.15 -17.05 7.96
C VAL A 356 0.96 -18.09 7.96
N MET A 357 2.17 -17.67 7.62
CA MET A 357 3.39 -18.44 7.81
C MET A 357 3.91 -18.19 9.21
N ILE A 358 3.84 -19.20 10.09
CA ILE A 358 4.38 -19.11 11.44
C ILE A 358 5.89 -19.25 11.36
N VAL A 359 6.59 -18.26 11.92
CA VAL A 359 8.06 -18.14 11.86
C VAL A 359 8.70 -18.21 13.24
N ARG A 360 7.93 -17.96 14.32
CA ARG A 360 8.38 -18.11 15.71
C ARG A 360 7.34 -18.86 16.55
N ASP A 361 7.83 -19.69 17.47
CA ASP A 361 6.99 -20.33 18.49
C ASP A 361 6.55 -19.31 19.57
N ALA A 362 5.74 -19.78 20.54
CA ALA A 362 5.26 -18.96 21.65
C ALA A 362 6.39 -18.50 22.61
N ALA A 363 7.54 -19.16 22.60
CA ALA A 363 8.73 -18.76 23.36
C ALA A 363 9.62 -17.75 22.59
N GLY A 364 9.27 -17.45 21.32
CA GLY A 364 10.01 -16.52 20.48
C GLY A 364 11.14 -17.14 19.66
N ASN A 365 11.32 -18.48 19.70
CA ASN A 365 12.34 -19.17 18.92
C ASN A 365 11.93 -19.29 17.46
N LEU A 366 12.88 -19.18 16.53
CA LEU A 366 12.64 -19.37 15.11
C LEU A 366 12.25 -20.83 14.82
N LEU A 367 11.18 -21.01 14.06
CA LEU A 367 10.74 -22.31 13.58
C LEU A 367 11.46 -22.68 12.28
N LYS A 368 12.01 -23.89 12.22
CA LYS A 368 12.57 -24.52 11.03
C LYS A 368 12.17 -26.00 11.00
N PRO A 369 11.37 -26.44 10.02
CA PRO A 369 10.69 -25.63 8.99
C PRO A 369 9.61 -24.74 9.54
N GLN A 370 9.26 -23.70 8.79
CA GLN A 370 8.15 -22.82 9.09
C GLN A 370 6.81 -23.58 8.95
N LYS A 371 5.79 -23.12 9.65
CA LYS A 371 4.46 -23.76 9.64
C LYS A 371 3.45 -22.86 8.96
N LEU A 372 2.82 -23.36 7.91
CA LEU A 372 1.74 -22.65 7.22
C LEU A 372 0.40 -22.95 7.89
N ILE A 373 -0.35 -21.89 8.22
CA ILE A 373 -1.69 -21.99 8.79
C ILE A 373 -2.66 -21.18 7.94
N ASP A 374 -3.75 -21.82 7.49
CA ASP A 374 -4.89 -21.17 6.88
C ASP A 374 -5.97 -20.97 7.94
N LEU A 375 -6.11 -19.72 8.41
CA LEU A 375 -7.06 -19.39 9.47
C LEU A 375 -8.51 -19.59 9.04
N SER A 376 -8.82 -19.55 7.75
CA SER A 376 -10.18 -19.72 7.20
C SER A 376 -10.72 -21.13 7.36
N ARG A 377 -9.84 -22.12 7.54
CA ARG A 377 -10.17 -23.54 7.76
C ARG A 377 -10.46 -23.88 9.22
N GLY A 378 -10.38 -22.88 10.11
CA GLY A 378 -10.66 -23.04 11.55
C GLY A 378 -9.67 -23.95 12.28
N PRO A 379 -8.34 -23.87 12.02
CA PRO A 379 -7.37 -24.65 12.80
C PRO A 379 -7.45 -24.27 14.27
N LYS A 380 -7.16 -25.24 15.15
CA LYS A 380 -7.26 -25.03 16.59
C LYS A 380 -5.88 -24.97 17.25
N VAL A 381 -5.73 -24.08 18.23
CA VAL A 381 -4.60 -24.05 19.15
C VAL A 381 -4.66 -25.24 20.12
N PRO A 382 -3.58 -25.60 20.84
CA PRO A 382 -3.58 -26.73 21.78
C PRO A 382 -4.67 -26.66 22.86
N SER A 383 -5.16 -25.47 23.23
CA SER A 383 -6.26 -25.28 24.17
C SER A 383 -7.64 -25.64 23.60
N GLY A 384 -7.73 -25.96 22.27
CA GLY A 384 -8.99 -26.29 21.57
C GLY A 384 -9.72 -25.10 20.96
N GLU A 385 -9.29 -23.87 21.21
CA GLU A 385 -9.83 -22.66 20.60
C GLU A 385 -9.37 -22.52 19.12
N PRO A 386 -10.15 -21.86 18.24
CA PRO A 386 -9.67 -21.51 16.92
C PRO A 386 -8.46 -20.57 16.97
N TYR A 387 -7.52 -20.75 16.04
CA TYR A 387 -6.46 -19.77 15.81
C TYR A 387 -7.04 -18.42 15.40
N ARG A 388 -6.53 -17.34 16.00
CA ARG A 388 -6.93 -15.96 15.68
C ARG A 388 -5.70 -15.05 15.73
N ILE A 389 -5.68 -14.01 14.89
CA ILE A 389 -4.71 -12.93 15.02
C ILE A 389 -5.10 -12.10 16.24
N LYS A 390 -4.18 -12.02 17.20
CA LYS A 390 -4.34 -11.24 18.42
C LYS A 390 -4.01 -9.76 18.16
N ARG A 391 -2.90 -9.52 17.44
CA ARG A 391 -2.44 -8.18 17.08
C ARG A 391 -1.43 -8.21 15.93
N THR A 392 -1.27 -7.09 15.25
CA THR A 392 -0.15 -6.84 14.33
C THR A 392 1.04 -6.36 15.12
N LEU A 393 2.23 -6.89 14.82
CA LEU A 393 3.49 -6.46 15.39
C LEU A 393 4.13 -5.37 14.54
N GLU A 394 5.01 -4.57 15.14
CA GLU A 394 5.73 -3.54 14.41
C GLU A 394 6.66 -4.15 13.35
N TYR A 395 6.78 -3.42 12.23
CA TYR A 395 7.67 -3.79 11.15
C TYR A 395 9.12 -3.95 11.67
N GLY A 396 9.84 -4.96 11.18
CA GLY A 396 11.24 -5.20 11.57
C GLY A 396 11.44 -6.06 12.84
N ARG A 397 10.39 -6.44 13.56
CA ARG A 397 10.54 -7.34 14.73
C ARG A 397 10.95 -8.78 14.40
N ILE A 398 10.76 -9.19 13.12
CA ILE A 398 11.25 -10.49 12.63
C ILE A 398 12.11 -10.21 11.42
N PRO A 399 13.44 -10.42 11.50
CA PRO A 399 14.32 -10.30 10.34
C PRO A 399 14.05 -11.50 9.41
N MET A 400 13.18 -11.29 8.42
CA MET A 400 12.90 -12.28 7.39
C MET A 400 13.27 -11.67 6.03
N THR A 401 13.99 -12.43 5.25
CA THR A 401 14.25 -12.12 3.84
C THR A 401 13.41 -13.02 2.95
N ALA A 402 13.19 -12.60 1.71
CA ALA A 402 12.49 -13.41 0.72
C ALA A 402 13.11 -14.81 0.57
N ASP A 403 14.46 -14.91 0.68
CA ASP A 403 15.21 -16.16 0.57
C ASP A 403 14.95 -17.13 1.73
N SER A 404 14.49 -16.64 2.88
CA SER A 404 14.21 -17.47 4.06
C SER A 404 12.75 -17.92 4.15
N LEU A 405 11.89 -17.44 3.26
CA LEU A 405 10.50 -17.85 3.17
C LEU A 405 10.35 -18.99 2.16
N PHE A 406 9.62 -20.02 2.51
CA PHE A 406 9.39 -21.21 1.66
C PHE A 406 10.64 -22.09 1.38
N LEU A 407 11.65 -22.07 2.27
CA LEU A 407 12.79 -23.00 2.25
C LEU A 407 12.48 -24.26 3.09
#